data_181cc845141e95d47ab0f50556bd4c86
#
_entry.id   181cc845141e95d47ab0f50556bd4c86
#
_cell.length_a   1.000
_cell.length_b   1.000
_cell.length_c   1.000
_cell.angle_alpha   90.00
_cell.angle_beta   90.00
_cell.angle_gamma   90.00
#
_symmetry.space_group_name_H-M   'P 1'
#
loop_
_entity.id
_entity.type
_entity.pdbx_description
1 polymer ?
#
loop_
_entity_poly.entity_id
_entity_poly.type
_entity_poly.pdbx_seq_one_letter_code
_entity_poly.pdbx_strand_id
1 'polypeptide(L)'
;KSNKDFISTNDDDYYFNWWGGNLRGVKDFPVNLGKYQNKLVYSPHDYGPTVYLQPWFEGDYDFDSLMRDCWQDNWFFIYKNNTAPLLIGEWGGFMKEPNLKWMTCMRRLISENHLNHTFWCYNANSGDTGGLVLDDFSTWDEEKYAFVKEVLWQENGKFVGLDHKIALGENGITLKDAKGL
;
A
#
# COMPACT_ATOMS: atom_id res chain seq x y z
N LYS A 1 -1.42 -10.54 12.34
CA LYS A 1 -1.04 -11.66 13.21
C LYS A 1 -0.87 -12.90 12.37
N SER A 2 0.35 -13.45 12.35
CA SER A 2 0.65 -14.66 11.58
C SER A 2 0.08 -15.91 12.23
N ASN A 3 -0.24 -16.91 11.44
CA ASN A 3 -0.70 -18.19 11.92
C ASN A 3 0.50 -19.16 11.97
N LYS A 4 0.97 -19.52 13.16
CA LYS A 4 2.12 -20.39 13.40
C LYS A 4 2.01 -21.76 12.70
N ASP A 5 0.84 -22.32 12.68
CA ASP A 5 0.62 -23.66 12.11
C ASP A 5 0.68 -23.67 10.58
N PHE A 6 0.75 -22.48 9.98
CA PHE A 6 0.55 -22.31 8.56
C PHE A 6 1.73 -21.69 7.82
N ILE A 7 2.51 -20.80 8.46
CA ILE A 7 3.36 -19.87 7.73
C ILE A 7 4.83 -20.10 7.94
N SER A 8 5.28 -20.35 9.14
CA SER A 8 6.68 -20.53 9.47
C SER A 8 6.89 -21.33 10.74
N THR A 9 8.05 -21.97 10.85
CA THR A 9 8.54 -22.60 12.07
C THR A 9 9.48 -21.68 12.85
N ASN A 10 9.81 -20.52 12.32
CA ASN A 10 10.65 -19.53 12.97
C ASN A 10 9.80 -18.59 13.84
N ASP A 11 10.02 -18.61 15.15
CA ASP A 11 9.26 -17.78 16.10
C ASP A 11 9.47 -16.27 15.85
N ASP A 12 10.61 -15.84 15.29
CA ASP A 12 10.89 -14.45 14.95
C ASP A 12 9.99 -13.90 13.84
N ASP A 13 9.33 -14.77 13.07
CA ASP A 13 8.35 -14.38 12.07
C ASP A 13 6.96 -14.09 12.66
N TYR A 14 6.73 -14.40 13.94
CA TYR A 14 5.45 -14.27 14.62
C TYR A 14 5.45 -13.09 15.57
N TYR A 15 5.08 -11.94 15.06
CA TYR A 15 4.84 -10.77 15.87
C TYR A 15 3.55 -10.08 15.45
N PHE A 16 3.06 -9.20 16.31
CA PHE A 16 1.89 -8.40 16.00
C PHE A 16 2.20 -7.43 14.86
N ASN A 17 1.31 -7.38 13.89
CA ASN A 17 1.35 -6.41 12.82
C ASN A 17 -0.08 -6.04 12.42
N TRP A 18 -0.25 -5.00 11.59
CA TRP A 18 -1.55 -4.68 11.01
C TRP A 18 -2.06 -5.77 10.06
N TRP A 19 -3.32 -5.67 9.71
CA TRP A 19 -3.93 -6.55 8.71
C TRP A 19 -3.15 -6.43 7.40
N GLY A 20 -2.59 -7.54 6.94
CA GLY A 20 -1.78 -7.58 5.72
C GLY A 20 -0.35 -7.01 5.85
N GLY A 21 0.06 -6.56 7.02
CA GLY A 21 1.40 -5.98 7.23
C GLY A 21 2.53 -6.99 7.28
N ASN A 22 2.24 -8.28 7.49
CA ASN A 22 3.24 -9.33 7.54
C ASN A 22 2.96 -10.39 6.46
N LEU A 23 3.71 -10.33 5.37
CA LEU A 23 3.66 -11.30 4.27
C LEU A 23 4.91 -12.19 4.22
N ARG A 24 5.69 -12.29 5.30
CA ARG A 24 6.93 -13.10 5.36
C ARG A 24 6.72 -14.54 4.91
N GLY A 25 5.57 -15.12 5.23
CA GLY A 25 5.22 -16.48 4.84
C GLY A 25 5.16 -16.74 3.33
N VAL A 26 5.10 -15.71 2.51
CA VAL A 26 5.17 -15.86 1.05
C VAL A 26 6.52 -16.42 0.59
N LYS A 27 7.58 -16.26 1.37
CA LYS A 27 8.90 -16.85 1.09
C LYS A 27 8.82 -18.38 1.00
N ASP A 28 8.08 -18.99 1.91
CA ASP A 28 8.00 -20.44 2.06
C ASP A 28 6.72 -21.01 1.43
N PHE A 29 5.64 -20.27 1.46
CA PHE A 29 4.31 -20.66 1.02
C PHE A 29 3.71 -19.62 0.06
N PRO A 30 4.27 -19.45 -1.13
CA PRO A 30 3.70 -18.54 -2.12
C PRO A 30 2.33 -19.03 -2.57
N VAL A 31 1.42 -18.11 -2.82
CA VAL A 31 0.10 -18.45 -3.38
C VAL A 31 0.28 -19.03 -4.79
N ASN A 32 -0.29 -20.20 -5.02
CA ASN A 32 -0.27 -20.86 -6.32
C ASN A 32 -1.69 -20.91 -6.91
N LEU A 33 -1.90 -20.16 -7.98
CA LEU A 33 -3.16 -20.09 -8.72
C LEU A 33 -3.15 -20.95 -10.00
N GLY A 34 -2.13 -21.76 -10.20
CA GLY A 34 -1.98 -22.61 -11.39
C GLY A 34 -2.00 -21.76 -12.67
N LYS A 35 -2.91 -22.08 -13.60
CA LYS A 35 -3.03 -21.35 -14.88
C LYS A 35 -3.38 -19.84 -14.74
N TYR A 36 -3.79 -19.43 -13.55
CA TYR A 36 -4.13 -18.03 -13.26
C TYR A 36 -3.03 -17.30 -12.48
N GLN A 37 -1.82 -17.84 -12.42
CA GLN A 37 -0.71 -17.24 -11.66
C GLN A 37 -0.42 -15.79 -12.08
N ASN A 38 -0.63 -15.45 -13.34
CA ASN A 38 -0.48 -14.09 -13.87
C ASN A 38 -1.55 -13.10 -13.37
N LYS A 39 -2.52 -13.54 -12.60
CA LYS A 39 -3.55 -12.69 -11.97
C LYS A 39 -3.26 -12.41 -10.48
N LEU A 40 -2.19 -13.02 -9.94
CA LEU A 40 -1.82 -12.81 -8.55
C LEU A 40 -1.21 -11.41 -8.34
N VAL A 41 -1.73 -10.71 -7.36
CA VAL A 41 -1.17 -9.48 -6.80
C VAL A 41 -1.15 -9.62 -5.28
N TYR A 42 -0.05 -9.32 -4.62
CA TYR A 42 -0.01 -9.23 -3.17
C TYR A 42 -0.33 -7.81 -2.72
N SER A 43 -1.13 -7.70 -1.66
CA SER A 43 -1.62 -6.42 -1.16
C SER A 43 -1.22 -6.22 0.30
N PRO A 44 0.00 -5.74 0.57
CA PRO A 44 0.38 -5.37 1.93
C PRO A 44 -0.34 -4.12 2.40
N HIS A 45 -0.55 -4.03 3.72
CA HIS A 45 -0.99 -2.82 4.41
C HIS A 45 0.14 -2.34 5.32
N ASP A 46 0.31 -1.04 5.45
CA ASP A 46 1.32 -0.46 6.32
C ASP A 46 0.87 0.86 6.93
N TYR A 47 1.20 1.07 8.20
CA TYR A 47 0.77 2.23 8.96
C TYR A 47 1.87 2.78 9.85
N GLY A 48 1.72 4.03 10.23
CA GLY A 48 2.66 4.74 11.07
C GLY A 48 2.45 4.52 12.56
N PRO A 49 3.31 5.12 13.39
CA PRO A 49 3.34 4.90 14.84
C PRO A 49 2.08 5.37 15.57
N THR A 50 1.26 6.24 14.96
CA THR A 50 -0.01 6.70 15.56
C THR A 50 -1.13 5.66 15.48
N VAL A 51 -1.05 4.70 14.56
CA VAL A 51 -1.97 3.56 14.50
C VAL A 51 -1.55 2.50 15.51
N TYR A 52 -0.27 2.16 15.53
CA TYR A 52 0.29 1.30 16.57
C TYR A 52 1.81 1.46 16.62
N LEU A 53 2.36 1.60 17.84
CA LEU A 53 3.80 1.72 18.03
C LEU A 53 4.46 0.33 17.90
N GLN A 54 4.94 0.06 16.71
CA GLN A 54 5.67 -1.16 16.38
C GLN A 54 7.15 -1.05 16.81
N PRO A 55 7.87 -2.17 17.03
CA PRO A 55 9.26 -2.13 17.47
C PRO A 55 10.21 -1.32 16.58
N TRP A 56 9.96 -1.29 15.27
CA TRP A 56 10.79 -0.50 14.33
C TRP A 56 10.60 1.01 14.41
N PHE A 57 9.67 1.49 15.23
CA PHE A 57 9.48 2.91 15.54
C PHE A 57 10.14 3.32 16.86
N GLU A 58 10.74 2.38 17.59
CA GLU A 58 11.46 2.70 18.82
C GLU A 58 12.74 3.48 18.50
N GLY A 59 12.95 4.57 19.23
CA GLY A 59 14.06 5.48 19.00
C GLY A 59 13.90 6.38 17.77
N ASP A 60 15.01 6.73 17.15
CA ASP A 60 15.01 7.57 15.95
C ASP A 60 15.14 6.68 14.71
N TYR A 61 14.01 6.47 14.04
CA TYR A 61 13.92 5.72 12.78
C TYR A 61 14.03 6.65 11.57
N ASP A 62 14.45 6.12 10.46
CA ASP A 62 14.50 6.78 9.16
C ASP A 62 14.07 5.82 8.02
N PHE A 63 14.20 6.26 6.79
CA PHE A 63 13.87 5.44 5.63
C PHE A 63 14.66 4.13 5.58
N ASP A 64 15.96 4.20 5.86
CA ASP A 64 16.85 3.04 5.75
C ASP A 64 16.60 2.04 6.87
N SER A 65 16.32 2.52 8.08
CA SER A 65 15.92 1.66 9.20
C SER A 65 14.56 1.00 8.96
N LEU A 66 13.56 1.74 8.44
CA LEU A 66 12.27 1.17 8.08
C LEU A 66 12.40 0.11 6.97
N MET A 67 13.26 0.35 5.98
CA MET A 67 13.55 -0.64 4.95
C MET A 67 14.15 -1.91 5.54
N ARG A 68 15.12 -1.79 6.42
CA ARG A 68 15.84 -2.91 7.03
C ARG A 68 14.98 -3.67 8.05
N ASP A 69 14.28 -2.94 8.93
CA ASP A 69 13.65 -3.52 10.13
C ASP A 69 12.18 -3.85 9.93
N CYS A 70 11.55 -3.33 8.86
CA CYS A 70 10.14 -3.51 8.56
C CYS A 70 9.90 -4.01 7.12
N TRP A 71 10.08 -3.14 6.13
CA TRP A 71 9.52 -3.37 4.80
C TRP A 71 10.15 -4.53 4.05
N GLN A 72 11.49 -4.63 4.06
CA GLN A 72 12.22 -5.63 3.30
C GLN A 72 11.76 -7.05 3.64
N ASP A 73 11.62 -7.37 4.92
CA ASP A 73 11.25 -8.71 5.37
C ASP A 73 9.75 -8.95 5.42
N ASN A 74 8.95 -7.90 5.66
CA ASN A 74 7.53 -8.06 5.78
C ASN A 74 6.83 -8.26 4.43
N TRP A 75 7.23 -7.52 3.39
CA TRP A 75 6.55 -7.60 2.11
C TRP A 75 7.33 -7.06 0.90
N PHE A 76 8.29 -6.14 1.07
CA PHE A 76 8.99 -5.53 -0.06
C PHE A 76 9.87 -6.51 -0.85
N PHE A 77 10.31 -7.60 -0.22
CA PHE A 77 11.03 -8.69 -0.90
C PHE A 77 10.23 -9.28 -2.07
N ILE A 78 8.89 -9.28 -2.01
CA ILE A 78 8.01 -9.79 -3.07
C ILE A 78 8.24 -8.99 -4.35
N TYR A 79 8.30 -7.66 -4.24
CA TYR A 79 8.62 -6.77 -5.35
C TYR A 79 10.07 -6.95 -5.80
N LYS A 80 11.02 -6.90 -4.86
CA LYS A 80 12.44 -6.95 -5.14
C LYS A 80 12.89 -8.24 -5.83
N ASN A 81 12.28 -9.36 -5.47
CA ASN A 81 12.53 -10.67 -6.06
C ASN A 81 11.67 -10.94 -7.30
N ASN A 82 10.87 -9.98 -7.74
CA ASN A 82 9.94 -10.14 -8.86
C ASN A 82 9.02 -11.37 -8.71
N THR A 83 8.57 -11.63 -7.49
CA THR A 83 7.70 -12.77 -7.16
C THR A 83 6.29 -12.57 -7.72
N ALA A 84 5.75 -11.37 -7.53
CA ALA A 84 4.47 -10.92 -8.09
C ALA A 84 4.36 -9.39 -7.94
N PRO A 85 3.45 -8.73 -8.68
CA PRO A 85 3.13 -7.32 -8.45
C PRO A 85 2.63 -7.05 -7.03
N LEU A 86 2.93 -5.84 -6.53
CA LEU A 86 2.41 -5.31 -5.27
C LEU A 86 1.36 -4.24 -5.54
N LEU A 87 0.33 -4.25 -4.71
CA LEU A 87 -0.58 -3.14 -4.49
C LEU A 87 -0.57 -2.83 -2.99
N ILE A 88 0.05 -1.74 -2.55
CA ILE A 88 -0.09 -1.32 -1.15
C ILE A 88 -1.56 -0.97 -0.93
N GLY A 89 -2.31 -1.90 -0.31
CA GLY A 89 -3.76 -1.84 -0.21
C GLY A 89 -4.26 -0.78 0.75
N GLU A 90 -3.46 -0.49 1.76
CA GLU A 90 -3.74 0.57 2.72
C GLU A 90 -2.44 1.22 3.21
N TRP A 91 -2.41 2.53 3.24
CA TRP A 91 -1.45 3.35 3.95
C TRP A 91 -2.04 4.73 4.18
N GLY A 92 -1.75 5.35 5.30
CA GLY A 92 -2.30 6.67 5.63
C GLY A 92 -2.07 7.07 7.06
N GLY A 93 -2.58 8.25 7.42
CA GLY A 93 -2.44 8.78 8.76
C GLY A 93 -2.65 10.27 8.86
N PHE A 94 -2.47 10.80 10.07
CA PHE A 94 -2.52 12.23 10.33
C PHE A 94 -1.27 12.94 9.83
N MET A 95 -1.42 14.16 9.29
CA MET A 95 -0.37 15.04 8.82
C MET A 95 0.35 15.76 9.99
N LYS A 96 0.80 14.98 10.96
CA LYS A 96 1.54 15.48 12.15
C LYS A 96 2.51 14.44 12.67
N GLU A 97 3.53 14.89 13.37
CA GLU A 97 4.49 14.00 14.02
C GLU A 97 3.83 13.19 15.17
N PRO A 98 4.28 11.96 15.43
CA PRO A 98 5.38 11.28 14.74
C PRO A 98 4.98 10.59 13.40
N ASN A 99 3.73 10.66 13.00
CA ASN A 99 3.20 9.95 11.83
C ASN A 99 3.69 10.55 10.49
N LEU A 100 3.83 11.87 10.42
CA LEU A 100 4.25 12.55 9.19
C LEU A 100 5.62 12.08 8.71
N LYS A 101 6.55 11.82 9.62
CA LYS A 101 7.87 11.24 9.31
C LYS A 101 7.74 9.89 8.60
N TRP A 102 6.91 8.99 9.15
CA TRP A 102 6.65 7.69 8.54
C TRP A 102 5.98 7.83 7.17
N MET A 103 4.93 8.67 7.06
CA MET A 103 4.24 8.90 5.78
C MET A 103 5.20 9.42 4.71
N THR A 104 6.14 10.27 5.09
CA THR A 104 7.17 10.79 4.18
C THR A 104 8.07 9.67 3.67
N CYS A 105 8.49 8.76 4.54
CA CYS A 105 9.27 7.60 4.16
C CYS A 105 8.47 6.65 3.25
N MET A 106 7.20 6.38 3.57
CA MET A 106 6.33 5.54 2.75
C MET A 106 6.09 6.16 1.37
N ARG A 107 5.80 7.46 1.31
CA ARG A 107 5.65 8.19 0.04
C ARG A 107 6.92 8.09 -0.82
N ARG A 108 8.09 8.22 -0.21
CA ARG A 108 9.39 8.03 -0.88
C ARG A 108 9.51 6.62 -1.46
N LEU A 109 9.19 5.59 -0.67
CA LEU A 109 9.23 4.19 -1.12
C LEU A 109 8.33 3.95 -2.32
N ILE A 110 7.10 4.46 -2.28
CA ILE A 110 6.12 4.38 -3.36
C ILE A 110 6.65 5.06 -4.63
N SER A 111 7.15 6.29 -4.49
CA SER A 111 7.64 7.10 -5.61
C SER A 111 8.87 6.49 -6.29
N GLU A 112 9.88 6.11 -5.50
CA GLU A 112 11.15 5.58 -6.03
C GLU A 112 10.98 4.22 -6.74
N ASN A 113 9.96 3.44 -6.37
CA ASN A 113 9.72 2.10 -6.91
C ASN A 113 8.47 2.00 -7.78
N HIS A 114 7.79 3.12 -8.03
CA HIS A 114 6.53 3.16 -8.81
C HIS A 114 5.50 2.13 -8.34
N LEU A 115 5.34 1.99 -7.01
CA LEU A 115 4.43 1.01 -6.44
C LEU A 115 2.98 1.46 -6.62
N ASN A 116 2.12 0.52 -6.98
CA ASN A 116 0.67 0.75 -6.95
C ASN A 116 0.20 0.82 -5.50
N HIS A 117 -0.74 1.72 -5.23
CA HIS A 117 -1.23 1.91 -3.86
C HIS A 117 -2.65 2.47 -3.83
N THR A 118 -3.30 2.29 -2.69
CA THR A 118 -4.55 2.95 -2.31
C THR A 118 -4.37 3.59 -0.94
N PHE A 119 -4.86 4.82 -0.79
CA PHE A 119 -4.71 5.58 0.44
C PHE A 119 -5.88 5.32 1.41
N TRP A 120 -5.58 5.09 2.67
CA TRP A 120 -6.57 4.93 3.73
C TRP A 120 -6.67 6.22 4.55
N CYS A 121 -7.78 6.94 4.45
CA CYS A 121 -8.93 6.66 3.60
C CYS A 121 -9.56 7.97 3.08
N TYR A 122 -10.67 7.87 2.36
CA TYR A 122 -11.36 9.06 1.83
C TYR A 122 -12.02 9.86 2.96
N ASN A 123 -12.85 9.23 3.77
CA ASN A 123 -13.69 9.88 4.76
C ASN A 123 -13.01 10.08 6.14
N ALA A 124 -13.39 11.13 6.84
CA ALA A 124 -12.74 11.60 8.06
C ALA A 124 -12.94 10.74 9.31
N ASN A 125 -13.87 9.80 9.32
CA ASN A 125 -14.28 9.06 10.51
C ASN A 125 -13.32 7.94 10.97
N SER A 126 -12.17 7.78 10.33
CA SER A 126 -11.10 6.91 10.83
C SER A 126 -10.37 7.60 11.99
N GLY A 127 -10.56 7.09 13.20
CA GLY A 127 -10.07 7.73 14.44
C GLY A 127 -8.55 7.74 14.60
N ASP A 128 -7.83 6.92 13.87
CA ASP A 128 -6.36 6.75 13.94
C ASP A 128 -5.62 7.28 12.70
N THR A 129 -6.33 7.54 11.61
CA THR A 129 -5.73 8.05 10.38
C THR A 129 -6.39 9.35 9.86
N GLY A 130 -7.65 9.60 10.22
CA GLY A 130 -8.46 10.60 9.54
C GLY A 130 -8.71 10.22 8.07
N GLY A 131 -9.14 11.18 7.27
CA GLY A 131 -9.44 10.99 5.84
C GLY A 131 -8.81 12.06 4.95
N LEU A 132 -9.07 11.95 3.65
CA LEU A 132 -8.72 12.97 2.65
C LEU A 132 -9.73 14.13 2.65
N VAL A 133 -10.90 13.93 3.23
CA VAL A 133 -11.90 14.98 3.44
C VAL A 133 -12.12 15.22 4.93
N LEU A 134 -12.67 16.38 5.27
CA LEU A 134 -13.02 16.77 6.64
C LEU A 134 -14.33 16.11 7.09
N ASP A 135 -14.77 16.42 8.32
CA ASP A 135 -15.96 15.81 8.95
C ASP A 135 -17.29 16.08 8.22
N ASP A 136 -17.32 17.03 7.30
CA ASP A 136 -18.47 17.28 6.42
C ASP A 136 -18.54 16.32 5.22
N PHE A 137 -17.54 15.42 5.09
CA PHE A 137 -17.40 14.42 4.03
C PHE A 137 -17.34 14.99 2.60
N SER A 138 -17.06 16.27 2.46
CA SER A 138 -17.02 16.96 1.17
C SER A 138 -15.86 17.92 1.01
N THR A 139 -15.44 18.59 2.09
CA THR A 139 -14.31 19.52 2.06
C THR A 139 -12.99 18.76 2.13
N TRP A 140 -12.11 19.00 1.18
CA TRP A 140 -10.78 18.38 1.16
C TRP A 140 -9.91 18.86 2.31
N ASP A 141 -9.18 17.92 2.94
CA ASP A 141 -7.98 18.22 3.69
C ASP A 141 -6.87 18.54 2.68
N GLU A 142 -6.75 19.83 2.34
CA GLU A 142 -5.89 20.27 1.25
C GLU A 142 -4.41 19.92 1.49
N GLU A 143 -3.94 19.98 2.74
CA GLU A 143 -2.56 19.63 3.10
C GLU A 143 -2.30 18.14 2.83
N LYS A 144 -3.18 17.29 3.32
CA LYS A 144 -3.08 15.84 3.13
C LYS A 144 -3.24 15.45 1.65
N TYR A 145 -4.19 16.05 0.96
CA TYR A 145 -4.38 15.80 -0.46
C TYR A 145 -3.15 16.21 -1.28
N ALA A 146 -2.59 17.40 -1.03
CA ALA A 146 -1.37 17.85 -1.70
C ALA A 146 -0.19 16.91 -1.46
N PHE A 147 -0.06 16.39 -0.23
CA PHE A 147 0.97 15.42 0.12
C PHE A 147 0.81 14.09 -0.65
N VAL A 148 -0.41 13.54 -0.69
CA VAL A 148 -0.69 12.27 -1.37
C VAL A 148 -0.62 12.41 -2.89
N LYS A 149 -1.02 13.57 -3.41
CA LYS A 149 -1.07 13.85 -4.85
C LYS A 149 0.28 13.63 -5.55
N GLU A 150 1.40 13.79 -4.87
CA GLU A 150 2.73 13.60 -5.46
C GLU A 150 3.02 12.14 -5.86
N VAL A 151 2.29 11.18 -5.30
CA VAL A 151 2.42 9.75 -5.64
C VAL A 151 1.20 9.18 -6.35
N LEU A 152 0.19 10.01 -6.60
CA LEU A 152 -0.87 9.62 -7.51
C LEU A 152 -0.31 9.56 -8.94
N TRP A 153 -0.82 8.64 -9.71
CA TRP A 153 -0.45 8.49 -11.12
C TRP A 153 -0.98 9.70 -11.91
N GLN A 154 -0.18 10.74 -11.96
CA GLN A 154 -0.58 12.05 -12.51
C GLN A 154 -0.74 12.06 -14.03
N GLU A 155 -0.07 11.13 -14.70
CA GLU A 155 -0.16 10.97 -16.15
C GLU A 155 -1.24 9.98 -16.58
N ASN A 156 -2.07 9.52 -15.67
CA ASN A 156 -3.20 8.64 -15.94
C ASN A 156 -4.33 9.27 -16.74
N GLY A 157 -4.14 10.45 -17.29
CA GLY A 157 -4.99 10.93 -18.38
C GLY A 157 -4.95 10.05 -19.62
N LYS A 158 -3.99 9.13 -19.70
CA LYS A 158 -3.91 8.14 -20.78
C LYS A 158 -4.18 6.74 -20.23
N PHE A 159 -5.41 6.32 -20.36
CA PHE A 159 -5.78 4.94 -20.15
C PHE A 159 -5.01 4.04 -21.14
N VAL A 160 -4.16 3.14 -20.63
CA VAL A 160 -3.25 2.36 -21.49
C VAL A 160 -3.84 1.05 -21.99
N GLY A 161 -4.93 0.57 -21.41
CA GLY A 161 -5.65 -0.59 -21.93
C GLY A 161 -6.32 -1.46 -20.86
N LEU A 162 -7.26 -2.25 -21.32
CA LEU A 162 -7.83 -3.39 -20.59
C LEU A 162 -7.46 -4.68 -21.31
N ASP A 163 -7.31 -5.78 -20.57
CA ASP A 163 -7.08 -7.11 -21.13
C ASP A 163 -8.28 -7.63 -21.94
N HIS A 164 -9.43 -6.97 -21.81
CA HIS A 164 -10.68 -7.37 -22.46
C HIS A 164 -11.55 -6.14 -22.78
N LYS A 165 -12.48 -6.34 -23.70
CA LYS A 165 -13.40 -5.29 -24.10
C LYS A 165 -14.51 -5.13 -23.05
N ILE A 166 -14.38 -4.15 -22.18
CA ILE A 166 -15.45 -3.73 -21.26
C ILE A 166 -15.83 -2.29 -21.60
N ALA A 167 -17.14 -2.04 -21.72
CA ALA A 167 -17.65 -0.69 -21.77
C ALA A 167 -17.49 -0.03 -20.38
N LEU A 168 -16.90 1.15 -20.34
CA LEU A 168 -16.69 1.92 -19.12
C LEU A 168 -17.78 2.97 -18.99
N GLY A 169 -18.65 2.83 -17.97
CA GLY A 169 -19.75 3.75 -17.70
C GLY A 169 -20.97 3.55 -18.61
N GLU A 170 -21.99 4.38 -18.40
CA GLU A 170 -23.29 4.28 -19.08
C GLU A 170 -23.19 4.48 -20.59
N ASN A 171 -22.28 5.36 -21.02
CA ASN A 171 -21.94 5.58 -22.43
C ASN A 171 -20.58 5.02 -22.81
N GLY A 172 -20.06 4.12 -22.05
CA GLY A 172 -18.73 3.54 -21.98
C GLY A 172 -17.81 3.78 -23.17
N ILE A 173 -16.56 3.97 -22.88
CA ILE A 173 -15.51 3.93 -23.90
C ILE A 173 -15.02 2.49 -24.08
N THR A 174 -14.83 2.08 -25.31
CA THR A 174 -14.18 0.79 -25.60
C THR A 174 -12.68 0.93 -25.49
N LEU A 175 -11.97 -0.20 -25.39
CA LEU A 175 -10.50 -0.21 -25.45
C LEU A 175 -9.96 0.50 -26.70
N LYS A 176 -10.68 0.42 -27.82
CA LYS A 176 -10.29 1.09 -29.06
C LYS A 176 -10.37 2.60 -28.93
N ASP A 177 -11.43 3.09 -28.29
CA ASP A 177 -11.62 4.52 -28.05
C ASP A 177 -10.61 5.05 -27.05
N ALA A 178 -10.34 4.27 -25.96
CA ALA A 178 -9.35 4.61 -24.95
C ALA A 178 -7.92 4.71 -25.51
N LYS A 179 -7.56 3.90 -26.49
CA LYS A 179 -6.26 3.96 -27.16
C LYS A 179 -6.09 5.17 -28.09
N GLY A 180 -7.17 5.84 -28.40
CA GLY A 180 -7.17 7.08 -29.20
C GLY A 180 -7.06 8.35 -28.34
N LEU A 181 -7.08 8.19 -27.02
CA LEU A 181 -6.84 9.26 -26.05
C LEU A 181 -5.37 9.32 -25.69
#